data_05fcc22eb67a9af0d5cfedb3246ef3b9
#
_entry.id   05fcc22eb67a9af0d5cfedb3246ef3b9
#
_cell.length_a   1.000
_cell.length_b   1.000
_cell.length_c   1.000
_cell.angle_alpha   90.00
_cell.angle_beta   90.00
_cell.angle_gamma   90.00
#
_symmetry.space_group_name_H-M   'P 1'
#
loop_
_entity.id
_entity.type
_entity.pdbx_description
1 polymer ?
#
loop_
_entity_poly.entity_id
_entity_poly.type
_entity_poly.pdbx_seq_one_letter_code
_entity_poly.pdbx_strand_id
1 'polypeptide(L)'
;MKIKVIVFGATGMVGEGVLLRALNHADVESVLVIGRRPCNVAHGKLKEIIHRDFFDYAGIEDQLKGYDACYFCLGVSSVGMKEQEYARLTYDLTMAAATTLARLNPTMTFRTQGGDLA
;
A
#
# COMPACT_ATOMS: atom_id res chain seq x y z
N MET A 1 -17.30 -2.83 -14.05
CA MET A 1 -15.90 -2.55 -14.34
C MET A 1 -15.01 -3.17 -13.29
N LYS A 2 -14.01 -3.90 -13.67
CA LYS A 2 -13.10 -4.56 -12.73
C LYS A 2 -11.88 -3.69 -12.47
N ILE A 3 -11.47 -3.58 -11.22
CA ILE A 3 -10.30 -2.81 -10.84
C ILE A 3 -9.25 -3.68 -10.14
N LYS A 4 -8.01 -3.23 -10.21
CA LYS A 4 -6.88 -3.86 -9.53
C LYS A 4 -6.37 -2.91 -8.45
N VAL A 5 -6.13 -3.45 -7.27
CA VAL A 5 -5.83 -2.67 -6.07
C VAL A 5 -4.50 -3.10 -5.46
N ILE A 6 -3.72 -2.14 -4.98
CA ILE A 6 -2.51 -2.39 -4.18
C ILE A 6 -2.81 -2.01 -2.73
N VAL A 7 -2.41 -2.85 -1.78
CA VAL A 7 -2.54 -2.57 -0.35
C VAL A 7 -1.18 -2.68 0.32
N PHE A 8 -0.76 -1.59 0.97
CA PHE A 8 0.41 -1.57 1.83
C PHE A 8 -0.02 -1.68 3.29
N GLY A 9 0.71 -2.42 4.09
CA GLY A 9 0.44 -2.51 5.52
C GLY A 9 -0.74 -3.40 5.89
N ALA A 10 -0.97 -4.46 5.13
CA ALA A 10 -2.11 -5.36 5.33
C ALA A 10 -2.07 -6.13 6.66
N THR A 11 -0.93 -6.15 7.35
CA THR A 11 -0.80 -6.81 8.66
C THR A 11 -1.24 -5.94 9.82
N GLY A 12 -1.44 -4.62 9.58
CA GLY A 12 -1.97 -3.72 10.60
C GLY A 12 -3.49 -3.81 10.68
N MET A 13 -4.05 -3.23 11.74
CA MET A 13 -5.49 -3.28 11.99
C MET A 13 -6.30 -2.65 10.82
N VAL A 14 -5.92 -1.46 10.42
CA VAL A 14 -6.62 -0.76 9.32
C VAL A 14 -6.37 -1.45 7.99
N GLY A 15 -5.12 -1.83 7.73
CA GLY A 15 -4.75 -2.48 6.48
C GLY A 15 -5.41 -3.83 6.29
N GLU A 16 -5.57 -4.60 7.38
CA GLU A 16 -6.28 -5.87 7.32
C GLU A 16 -7.74 -5.66 6.93
N GLY A 17 -8.40 -4.66 7.52
CA GLY A 17 -9.78 -4.35 7.18
C GLY A 17 -9.94 -3.93 5.73
N VAL A 18 -9.01 -3.12 5.23
CA VAL A 18 -9.01 -2.70 3.82
C VAL A 18 -8.80 -3.90 2.91
N LEU A 19 -7.85 -4.78 3.24
CA LEU A 19 -7.58 -5.97 2.45
C LEU A 19 -8.81 -6.87 2.34
N LEU A 20 -9.46 -7.16 3.47
CA LEU A 20 -10.63 -8.03 3.48
C LEU A 20 -11.79 -7.44 2.69
N ARG A 21 -12.00 -6.12 2.78
CA ARG A 21 -13.02 -5.46 1.98
C ARG A 21 -12.74 -5.56 0.49
N ALA A 22 -11.49 -5.31 0.10
CA ALA A 22 -11.10 -5.38 -1.29
C ALA A 22 -11.28 -6.80 -1.85
N LEU A 23 -10.85 -7.81 -1.10
CA LEU A 23 -10.97 -9.20 -1.54
C LEU A 23 -12.42 -9.64 -1.72
N ASN A 24 -13.33 -9.08 -0.92
CA ASN A 24 -14.75 -9.45 -0.97
C ASN A 24 -15.59 -8.57 -1.90
N HIS A 25 -14.99 -7.55 -2.50
CA HIS A 25 -15.71 -6.64 -3.39
C HIS A 25 -15.80 -7.22 -4.81
N ALA A 26 -17.02 -7.27 -5.36
CA ALA A 26 -17.26 -7.89 -6.67
C ALA A 26 -16.50 -7.18 -7.80
N ASP A 27 -16.29 -5.86 -7.69
CA ASP A 27 -15.63 -5.09 -8.73
C ASP A 27 -14.10 -5.13 -8.65
N VAL A 28 -13.55 -5.74 -7.61
CA VAL A 28 -12.10 -5.91 -7.48
C VAL A 28 -11.68 -7.20 -8.15
N GLU A 29 -10.84 -7.08 -9.18
CA GLU A 29 -10.32 -8.21 -9.93
C GLU A 29 -9.14 -8.86 -9.23
N SER A 30 -8.22 -8.07 -8.72
CA SER A 30 -7.05 -8.57 -8.00
C SER A 30 -6.57 -7.57 -6.96
N VAL A 31 -5.90 -8.10 -5.94
CA VAL A 31 -5.30 -7.31 -4.87
C VAL A 31 -3.83 -7.71 -4.75
N LEU A 32 -2.94 -6.72 -4.83
CA LEU A 32 -1.52 -6.91 -4.59
C LEU A 32 -1.19 -6.37 -3.21
N VAL A 33 -0.68 -7.23 -2.35
CA VAL A 33 -0.22 -6.84 -1.01
C VAL A 33 1.27 -6.64 -1.03
N ILE A 34 1.73 -5.50 -0.53
CA ILE A 34 3.15 -5.20 -0.38
C ILE A 34 3.43 -4.97 1.09
N GLY A 35 4.37 -5.74 1.65
CA GLY A 35 4.70 -5.63 3.04
C GLY A 35 6.03 -6.28 3.36
N ARG A 36 6.50 -6.05 4.58
CA ARG A 36 7.76 -6.63 5.05
C ARG A 36 7.61 -8.08 5.49
N ARG A 37 6.38 -8.49 5.76
CA ARG A 37 6.04 -9.85 6.23
C ARG A 37 4.80 -10.35 5.52
N PRO A 38 4.64 -11.69 5.40
CA PRO A 38 3.44 -12.26 4.81
C PRO A 38 2.18 -11.83 5.58
N CYS A 39 1.10 -11.57 4.86
CA CYS A 39 -0.18 -11.21 5.47
C CYS A 39 -0.97 -12.43 5.95
N ASN A 40 -0.52 -13.63 5.59
CA ASN A 40 -1.14 -14.91 5.99
C ASN A 40 -2.61 -15.04 5.58
N VAL A 41 -2.97 -14.40 4.48
CA VAL A 41 -4.32 -14.52 3.90
C VAL A 41 -4.21 -15.26 2.58
N ALA A 42 -5.00 -16.29 2.41
CA ALA A 42 -5.07 -17.05 1.16
C ALA A 42 -6.36 -16.70 0.44
N HIS A 43 -6.25 -16.23 -0.80
CA HIS A 43 -7.41 -15.88 -1.62
C HIS A 43 -7.02 -15.90 -3.09
N GLY A 44 -7.96 -16.31 -3.96
CA GLY A 44 -7.69 -16.41 -5.39
C GLY A 44 -7.33 -15.08 -6.06
N LYS A 45 -7.80 -13.96 -5.51
CA LYS A 45 -7.50 -12.63 -6.04
C LYS A 45 -6.20 -12.03 -5.50
N LEU A 46 -5.62 -12.61 -4.46
CA LEU A 46 -4.51 -12.04 -3.73
C LEU A 46 -3.18 -12.43 -4.34
N LYS A 47 -2.34 -11.42 -4.58
CA LYS A 47 -0.92 -11.58 -4.90
C LYS A 47 -0.13 -10.85 -3.83
N GLU A 48 1.08 -11.31 -3.54
CA GLU A 48 1.87 -10.72 -2.47
C GLU A 48 3.32 -10.53 -2.89
N ILE A 49 3.88 -9.37 -2.53
CA ILE A 49 5.30 -9.07 -2.68
C ILE A 49 5.85 -8.75 -1.30
N ILE A 50 6.89 -9.47 -0.89
CA ILE A 50 7.63 -9.13 0.32
C ILE A 50 8.72 -8.14 -0.09
N HIS A 51 8.63 -6.93 0.47
CA HIS A 51 9.53 -5.84 0.14
C HIS A 51 9.87 -5.07 1.40
N ARG A 52 11.14 -4.72 1.57
CA ARG A 52 11.62 -4.17 2.84
C ARG A 52 11.97 -2.69 2.77
N ASP A 53 12.41 -2.20 1.62
CA ASP A 53 12.82 -0.81 1.47
C ASP A 53 11.70 0.01 0.82
N PHE A 54 10.91 0.68 1.65
CA PHE A 54 9.77 1.45 1.19
C PHE A 54 10.16 2.83 0.63
N PHE A 55 11.45 3.13 0.54
CA PHE A 55 11.95 4.29 -0.19
C PHE A 55 12.39 3.95 -1.60
N ASP A 56 12.66 2.69 -1.88
CA ASP A 56 13.19 2.25 -3.18
C ASP A 56 12.35 1.10 -3.73
N TYR A 57 11.69 1.35 -4.85
CA TYR A 57 10.85 0.36 -5.51
C TYR A 57 11.42 -0.13 -6.85
N ALA A 58 12.66 0.27 -7.18
CA ALA A 58 13.23 -0.01 -8.49
C ALA A 58 13.18 -1.49 -8.88
N GLY A 59 13.42 -2.38 -7.93
CA GLY A 59 13.45 -3.83 -8.19
C GLY A 59 12.08 -4.47 -8.44
N ILE A 60 10.99 -3.77 -8.14
CA ILE A 60 9.65 -4.32 -8.26
C ILE A 60 8.71 -3.47 -9.12
N GLU A 61 9.24 -2.45 -9.81
CA GLU A 61 8.40 -1.54 -10.58
C GLU A 61 7.54 -2.23 -11.63
N ASP A 62 8.07 -3.24 -12.29
CA ASP A 62 7.30 -3.96 -13.31
C ASP A 62 6.08 -4.66 -12.73
N GLN A 63 6.13 -5.04 -11.46
CA GLN A 63 5.01 -5.69 -10.78
C GLN A 63 3.97 -4.71 -10.26
N LEU A 64 4.28 -3.41 -10.27
CA LEU A 64 3.39 -2.37 -9.76
C LEU A 64 2.57 -1.68 -10.84
N LYS A 65 2.80 -2.02 -12.11
CA LYS A 65 2.07 -1.43 -13.23
C LYS A 65 0.71 -2.07 -13.43
N GLY A 66 -0.25 -1.28 -13.91
CA GLY A 66 -1.58 -1.79 -14.27
C GLY A 66 -2.57 -1.83 -13.12
N TYR A 67 -2.36 -1.00 -12.09
CA TYR A 67 -3.25 -0.92 -10.94
C TYR A 67 -4.05 0.37 -10.94
N ASP A 68 -5.28 0.29 -10.44
CA ASP A 68 -6.24 1.38 -10.48
C ASP A 68 -6.34 2.15 -9.18
N ALA A 69 -6.00 1.51 -8.07
CA ALA A 69 -6.07 2.13 -6.75
C ALA A 69 -5.00 1.59 -5.83
N CYS A 70 -4.57 2.40 -4.88
CA CYS A 70 -3.64 2.00 -3.83
C CYS A 70 -4.15 2.51 -2.49
N TYR A 71 -4.14 1.62 -1.49
CA TYR A 71 -4.39 1.97 -0.10
C TYR A 71 -3.10 1.82 0.68
N PHE A 72 -2.55 2.94 1.10
CA PHE A 72 -1.30 2.99 1.83
C PHE A 72 -1.61 3.05 3.33
N CYS A 73 -1.60 1.87 3.96
CA CYS A 73 -1.90 1.72 5.38
C CYS A 73 -0.64 1.41 6.19
N LEU A 74 0.53 1.57 5.59
CA LEU A 74 1.79 1.30 6.25
C LEU A 74 2.03 2.32 7.36
N GLY A 75 2.24 1.83 8.58
CA GLY A 75 2.63 2.65 9.70
C GLY A 75 4.05 2.33 10.13
N VAL A 76 4.66 3.27 10.85
CA VAL A 76 5.95 3.06 11.49
C VAL A 76 5.78 3.26 12.98
N SER A 77 6.64 2.60 13.78
CA SER A 77 6.61 2.77 15.22
C SER A 77 7.08 4.17 15.60
N SER A 78 6.32 4.85 16.45
CA SER A 78 6.71 6.16 16.98
C SER A 78 7.52 6.05 18.26
N VAL A 79 7.75 4.85 18.76
CA VAL A 79 8.47 4.64 20.00
C VAL A 79 9.89 5.17 19.88
N GLY A 80 10.27 6.06 20.80
CA GLY A 80 11.60 6.66 20.81
C GLY A 80 11.78 7.79 19.83
N MET A 81 10.75 8.17 19.07
CA MET A 81 10.82 9.26 18.10
C MET A 81 10.10 10.50 18.60
N LYS A 82 10.65 11.66 18.26
CA LYS A 82 9.94 12.92 18.47
C LYS A 82 8.82 13.03 17.44
N GLU A 83 7.77 13.77 17.78
CA GLU A 83 6.62 13.94 16.91
C GLU A 83 7.00 14.43 15.51
N GLN A 84 7.91 15.40 15.43
CA GLN A 84 8.37 15.93 14.13
C GLN A 84 9.10 14.89 13.31
N GLU A 85 9.93 14.07 13.93
CA GLU A 85 10.65 13.00 13.24
C GLU A 85 9.68 11.94 12.71
N TYR A 86 8.71 11.57 13.52
CA TYR A 86 7.70 10.60 13.13
C TYR A 86 6.87 11.12 11.94
N ALA A 87 6.41 12.35 12.02
CA ALA A 87 5.61 12.96 10.95
C ALA A 87 6.41 13.04 9.65
N ARG A 88 7.67 13.41 9.73
CA ARG A 88 8.54 13.50 8.55
C ARG A 88 8.80 12.14 7.92
N LEU A 89 9.10 11.14 8.74
CA LEU A 89 9.34 9.79 8.24
C LEU A 89 8.08 9.23 7.56
N THR A 90 6.93 9.40 8.19
CA THR A 90 5.66 8.96 7.62
C THR A 90 5.37 9.65 6.30
N TYR A 91 5.59 10.95 6.23
CA TYR A 91 5.41 11.73 5.01
C TYR A 91 6.35 11.22 3.90
N ASP A 92 7.64 11.06 4.22
CA ASP A 92 8.63 10.66 3.22
C ASP A 92 8.34 9.25 2.68
N LEU A 93 7.97 8.31 3.53
CA LEU A 93 7.59 6.97 3.10
C LEU A 93 6.37 6.98 2.19
N THR A 94 5.37 7.75 2.57
CA THR A 94 4.13 7.87 1.79
C THR A 94 4.40 8.51 0.44
N MET A 95 5.21 9.55 0.41
CA MET A 95 5.54 10.25 -0.83
C MET A 95 6.40 9.39 -1.77
N ALA A 96 7.29 8.58 -1.23
CA ALA A 96 8.06 7.65 -2.04
C ALA A 96 7.14 6.68 -2.78
N ALA A 97 6.17 6.10 -2.09
CA ALA A 97 5.20 5.22 -2.71
C ALA A 97 4.31 5.96 -3.70
N ALA A 98 3.75 7.10 -3.30
CA ALA A 98 2.83 7.88 -4.13
C ALA A 98 3.51 8.35 -5.42
N THR A 99 4.73 8.84 -5.33
CA THR A 99 5.47 9.32 -6.50
C THR A 99 5.77 8.19 -7.47
N THR A 100 6.23 7.04 -6.96
CA THR A 100 6.52 5.88 -7.78
C THR A 100 5.26 5.38 -8.49
N LEU A 101 4.17 5.22 -7.74
CA LEU A 101 2.94 4.68 -8.30
C LEU A 101 2.27 5.65 -9.27
N ALA A 102 2.34 6.96 -9.01
CA ALA A 102 1.80 7.95 -9.94
C ALA A 102 2.54 7.93 -11.27
N ARG A 103 3.84 7.71 -11.23
CA ARG A 103 4.64 7.59 -12.46
C ARG A 103 4.29 6.34 -13.25
N LEU A 104 4.08 5.22 -12.55
CA LEU A 104 3.78 3.94 -13.18
C LEU A 104 2.31 3.82 -13.60
N ASN A 105 1.42 4.45 -12.86
CA ASN A 105 -0.03 4.39 -13.06
C ASN A 105 -0.63 5.79 -12.95
N PRO A 106 -0.54 6.63 -14.00
CA PRO A 106 -0.90 8.04 -13.91
C PRO A 106 -2.34 8.33 -13.51
N THR A 107 -3.26 7.41 -13.71
CA THR A 107 -4.68 7.61 -13.38
C THR A 107 -5.08 6.92 -12.07
N MET A 108 -4.11 6.38 -11.33
CA MET A 108 -4.38 5.67 -10.09
C MET A 108 -4.93 6.59 -9.00
N THR A 109 -5.88 6.07 -8.21
CA THR A 109 -6.31 6.71 -6.98
C THR A 109 -5.42 6.22 -5.84
N PHE A 110 -4.84 7.16 -5.08
CA PHE A 110 -3.97 6.84 -3.96
C PHE A 110 -4.57 7.37 -2.67
N ARG A 111 -4.76 6.48 -1.68
CA ARG A 111 -5.34 6.84 -0.40
C ARG A 111 -4.43 6.40 0.74
N THR A 112 -4.43 7.19 1.81
CA THR A 112 -3.62 6.91 3.00
C THR A 112 -4.50 6.59 4.19
N GLN A 113 -3.90 5.92 5.17
CA GLN A 113 -4.53 5.69 6.46
C GLN A 113 -4.74 7.03 7.17
N GLY A 114 -5.92 7.21 7.78
CA GLY A 114 -6.21 8.40 8.56
C GLY A 114 -6.60 9.62 7.76
N GLY A 115 -6.84 9.47 6.45
CA GLY A 115 -7.35 10.53 5.60
C GLY A 115 -6.29 11.20 4.75
N ASP A 116 -6.46 12.49 4.51
CA ASP A 116 -5.68 13.21 3.52
C ASP A 116 -4.28 13.54 3.98
N LEU A 117 -3.38 13.68 3.01
CA LEU A 117 -2.05 14.23 3.22
C LEU A 117 -2.06 15.77 3.22
N ALA A 118 -3.21 16.33 3.15
CA ALA A 118 -3.35 17.78 3.12
C ALA A 118 -2.91 18.43 4.41
#